data_cb904251c047d8cf2536dd373ad7faca
#
_entry.id   cb904251c047d8cf2536dd373ad7faca
#
_cell.length_a   1.000
_cell.length_b   1.000
_cell.length_c   1.000
_cell.angle_alpha   90.00
_cell.angle_beta   90.00
_cell.angle_gamma   90.00
#
_symmetry.space_group_name_H-M   'P 1'
#
loop_
_entity.id
_entity.type
_entity.pdbx_description
1 polymer ?
#
loop_
_entity_poly.entity_id
_entity_poly.type
_entity_poly.pdbx_seq_one_letter_code
_entity_poly.pdbx_strand_id
1 'polypeptide(L)'
;MLRLLILLIFISTIFSQVKRESWLEYVIEDSSEEISETSSINKGSEFYFTIQIAVKKTFDEAMEVVKVLNTAKIDAYIQKNDTNSEFKYRVRYGNFSNRDDAFKLAENIKVKLGYNCWIDKTEL
;
A
#
# COMPACT_ATOMS: atom_id res chain seq x y z
N MET A 1 -44.07 19.29 24.87
CA MET A 1 -43.09 18.21 25.16
C MET A 1 -42.90 17.22 24.01
N LEU A 2 -43.92 16.89 23.24
CA LEU A 2 -43.79 15.95 22.11
C LEU A 2 -42.90 16.47 20.96
N ARG A 3 -42.86 17.79 20.73
CA ARG A 3 -42.02 18.40 19.69
C ARG A 3 -40.50 18.40 20.00
N LEU A 4 -40.13 18.39 21.27
CA LEU A 4 -38.72 18.33 21.70
C LEU A 4 -38.13 16.91 21.57
N LEU A 5 -38.97 15.90 21.75
CA LEU A 5 -38.60 14.49 21.67
C LEU A 5 -38.31 14.05 20.23
N ILE A 6 -39.04 14.64 19.26
CA ILE A 6 -38.83 14.36 17.83
C ILE A 6 -37.49 14.97 17.34
N LEU A 7 -37.09 16.11 17.89
CA LEU A 7 -35.80 16.75 17.54
C LEU A 7 -34.59 15.97 18.03
N LEU A 8 -34.70 15.26 19.15
CA LEU A 8 -33.62 14.41 19.69
C LEU A 8 -33.43 13.11 18.89
N ILE A 9 -34.45 12.62 18.23
CA ILE A 9 -34.38 11.40 17.42
C ILE A 9 -33.69 11.70 16.07
N PHE A 10 -33.79 12.92 15.56
CA PHE A 10 -33.16 13.31 14.29
C PHE A 10 -31.64 13.54 14.40
N ILE A 11 -31.13 13.80 15.59
CA ILE A 11 -29.68 14.03 15.78
C ILE A 11 -28.88 12.71 15.83
N SER A 12 -29.54 11.59 16.16
CA SER A 12 -28.86 10.30 16.27
C SER A 12 -28.62 9.58 14.95
N THR A 13 -29.21 10.04 13.85
CA THR A 13 -29.10 9.37 12.54
C THR A 13 -28.01 9.99 11.64
N ILE A 14 -27.42 11.11 12.02
CA ILE A 14 -26.38 11.77 11.18
C ILE A 14 -24.98 11.24 11.48
N PHE A 15 -24.76 10.47 12.55
CA PHE A 15 -23.43 10.02 12.97
C PHE A 15 -23.01 8.64 12.42
N SER A 16 -23.81 8.05 11.53
CA SER A 16 -23.57 6.67 11.05
C SER A 16 -22.99 6.56 9.63
N GLN A 17 -22.57 7.66 9.03
CA GLN A 17 -21.94 7.60 7.70
C GLN A 17 -20.56 8.25 7.68
N VAL A 18 -19.67 7.78 8.54
CA VAL A 18 -18.24 7.85 8.21
C VAL A 18 -17.99 6.71 7.23
N LYS A 19 -18.19 6.99 5.96
CA LYS A 19 -17.75 6.15 4.86
C LYS A 19 -16.25 5.96 5.02
N ARG A 20 -15.84 4.80 5.49
CA ARG A 20 -14.47 4.36 5.40
C ARG A 20 -14.18 4.11 3.92
N GLU A 21 -13.90 5.17 3.21
CA GLU A 21 -13.31 5.05 1.89
C GLU A 21 -11.91 4.49 2.09
N SER A 22 -11.78 3.21 1.83
CA SER A 22 -10.49 2.57 1.74
C SER A 22 -9.73 3.30 0.62
N TRP A 23 -8.60 3.90 0.92
CA TRP A 23 -7.74 4.55 -0.07
C TRP A 23 -7.33 3.61 -1.22
N LEU A 24 -7.44 2.29 -1.00
CA LEU A 24 -7.28 1.24 -2.01
C LEU A 24 -8.40 1.27 -3.07
N GLU A 25 -9.63 1.61 -2.69
CA GLU A 25 -10.74 1.74 -3.62
C GLU A 25 -10.55 2.94 -4.57
N TYR A 26 -9.98 4.03 -4.05
CA TYR A 26 -9.69 5.20 -4.86
C TYR A 26 -8.60 4.95 -5.93
N VAL A 27 -7.61 4.10 -5.62
CA VAL A 27 -6.55 3.74 -6.57
C VAL A 27 -7.05 2.79 -7.66
N ILE A 28 -8.09 2.00 -7.36
CA ILE A 28 -8.68 1.04 -8.32
C ILE A 28 -9.70 1.73 -9.23
N GLU A 29 -10.45 2.73 -8.75
CA GLU A 29 -11.43 3.44 -9.58
C GLU A 29 -10.80 4.36 -10.64
N ASP A 30 -9.62 4.93 -10.36
CA ASP A 30 -8.93 5.80 -11.32
C ASP A 30 -8.15 5.02 -12.41
N SER A 31 -8.03 3.69 -12.26
CA SER A 31 -7.39 2.83 -13.27
C SER A 31 -8.37 2.10 -14.19
N SER A 32 -9.69 2.36 -14.06
CA SER A 32 -10.71 1.72 -14.89
C SER A 32 -11.03 2.46 -16.19
N GLU A 33 -10.37 3.56 -16.49
CA GLU A 33 -10.46 4.20 -17.80
C GLU A 33 -9.33 3.72 -18.71
N GLU A 34 -9.73 2.95 -19.73
CA GLU A 34 -8.95 2.48 -20.88
C GLU A 34 -7.92 1.37 -20.63
N ILE A 35 -8.42 0.16 -20.37
CA ILE A 35 -7.77 -1.01 -20.94
C ILE A 35 -8.24 -1.13 -22.40
N SER A 36 -7.62 -0.38 -23.29
CA SER A 36 -7.65 -0.76 -24.69
C SER A 36 -6.84 -2.05 -24.82
N GLU A 37 -7.52 -3.12 -25.15
CA GLU A 37 -6.93 -4.40 -25.54
C GLU A 37 -5.89 -4.17 -26.65
N THR A 38 -4.66 -4.00 -26.26
CA THR A 38 -3.54 -4.37 -27.11
C THR A 38 -2.88 -5.55 -26.43
N SER A 39 -3.39 -6.73 -26.75
CA SER A 39 -2.70 -7.98 -26.49
C SER A 39 -1.42 -8.05 -27.30
N SER A 40 -0.42 -7.30 -26.89
CA SER A 40 0.94 -7.66 -27.19
C SER A 40 1.33 -8.70 -26.16
N ILE A 41 1.31 -9.94 -26.55
CA ILE A 41 2.01 -11.03 -25.88
C ILE A 41 3.49 -10.64 -25.87
N ASN A 42 3.85 -9.75 -24.96
CA ASN A 42 5.23 -9.51 -24.63
C ASN A 42 5.68 -10.73 -23.82
N LYS A 43 6.44 -11.57 -24.47
CA LYS A 43 7.36 -12.55 -23.93
C LYS A 43 7.88 -12.00 -22.59
N GLY A 44 7.49 -12.66 -21.48
CA GLY A 44 7.59 -12.12 -20.13
C GLY A 44 8.91 -11.41 -19.88
N SER A 45 8.82 -10.22 -19.37
CA SER A 45 9.98 -9.54 -18.81
C SER A 45 10.47 -10.39 -17.64
N GLU A 46 11.71 -10.85 -17.70
CA GLU A 46 12.35 -11.69 -16.67
C GLU A 46 12.62 -10.88 -15.39
N PHE A 47 11.93 -9.78 -15.18
CA PHE A 47 12.09 -8.92 -14.01
C PHE A 47 10.77 -8.26 -13.61
N TYR A 48 10.70 -7.85 -12.36
CA TYR A 48 9.61 -7.04 -11.80
C TYR A 48 10.17 -5.93 -10.92
N PHE A 49 9.33 -4.95 -10.61
CA PHE A 49 9.65 -3.89 -9.66
C PHE A 49 8.99 -4.18 -8.32
N THR A 50 9.71 -3.94 -7.23
CA THR A 50 9.17 -4.04 -5.88
C THR A 50 9.46 -2.76 -5.12
N ILE A 51 8.58 -2.42 -4.18
CA ILE A 51 8.76 -1.25 -3.31
C ILE A 51 9.49 -1.72 -2.05
N GLN A 52 10.69 -1.20 -1.81
CA GLN A 52 11.40 -1.36 -0.55
C GLN A 52 11.00 -0.22 0.38
N ILE A 53 10.31 -0.55 1.45
CA ILE A 53 9.70 0.45 2.37
C ILE A 53 10.66 0.79 3.50
N ALA A 54 11.37 -0.20 4.02
CA ALA A 54 12.32 -0.02 5.11
C ALA A 54 13.44 -1.06 5.07
N VAL A 55 14.56 -0.74 5.69
CA VAL A 55 15.66 -1.65 5.95
C VAL A 55 15.98 -1.60 7.43
N LYS A 56 16.05 -2.76 8.09
CA LYS A 56 16.25 -2.88 9.53
C LYS A 56 17.40 -3.81 9.88
N LYS A 57 17.97 -3.62 11.07
CA LYS A 57 19.07 -4.45 11.59
C LYS A 57 18.57 -5.77 12.12
N THR A 58 17.40 -5.78 12.75
CA THR A 58 16.80 -6.95 13.38
C THR A 58 15.47 -7.32 12.71
N PHE A 59 15.11 -8.59 12.85
CA PHE A 59 13.83 -9.09 12.38
C PHE A 59 12.66 -8.44 13.13
N ASP A 60 12.79 -8.22 14.43
CA ASP A 60 11.75 -7.63 15.27
C ASP A 60 11.43 -6.18 14.83
N GLU A 61 12.45 -5.38 14.54
CA GLU A 61 12.27 -4.03 13.99
C GLU A 61 11.56 -4.05 12.63
N ALA A 62 11.90 -5.00 11.77
CA ALA A 62 11.23 -5.18 10.49
C ALA A 62 9.77 -5.60 10.66
N MET A 63 9.47 -6.49 11.62
CA MET A 63 8.11 -6.91 11.95
C MET A 63 7.25 -5.76 12.46
N GLU A 64 7.81 -4.82 13.23
CA GLU A 64 7.07 -3.63 13.67
C GLU A 64 6.62 -2.78 12.46
N VAL A 65 7.48 -2.62 11.46
CA VAL A 65 7.12 -1.93 10.22
C VAL A 65 6.02 -2.69 9.47
N VAL A 66 6.12 -4.01 9.36
CA VAL A 66 5.09 -4.85 8.71
C VAL A 66 3.75 -4.72 9.42
N LYS A 67 3.72 -4.69 10.76
CA LYS A 67 2.48 -4.49 11.52
C LYS A 67 1.82 -3.15 11.21
N VAL A 68 2.59 -2.07 11.14
CA VAL A 68 2.08 -0.74 10.76
C VAL A 68 1.51 -0.76 9.35
N LEU A 69 2.21 -1.39 8.40
CA LEU A 69 1.75 -1.51 7.02
C LEU A 69 0.49 -2.36 6.89
N ASN A 70 0.38 -3.45 7.65
CA ASN A 70 -0.81 -4.29 7.67
C ASN A 70 -2.05 -3.54 8.21
N THR A 71 -1.88 -2.64 9.17
CA THR A 71 -2.99 -1.79 9.64
C THR A 71 -3.48 -0.84 8.55
N ALA A 72 -2.62 -0.46 7.62
CA ALA A 72 -2.94 0.31 6.42
C ALA A 72 -3.35 -0.57 5.22
N LYS A 73 -3.56 -1.88 5.44
CA LYS A 73 -3.92 -2.89 4.43
C LYS A 73 -2.85 -3.08 3.32
N ILE A 74 -1.60 -2.85 3.67
CA ILE A 74 -0.45 -3.13 2.81
C ILE A 74 0.18 -4.42 3.31
N ASP A 75 0.03 -5.48 2.53
CA ASP A 75 0.57 -6.82 2.84
C ASP A 75 2.05 -6.88 2.47
N ALA A 76 2.87 -6.28 3.33
CA ALA A 76 4.31 -6.25 3.16
C ALA A 76 4.97 -7.52 3.69
N TYR A 77 6.10 -7.89 3.11
CA TYR A 77 6.89 -9.03 3.51
C TYR A 77 8.33 -8.63 3.87
N ILE A 78 9.00 -9.50 4.63
CA ILE A 78 10.38 -9.31 5.03
C ILE A 78 11.26 -10.22 4.18
N GLN A 79 12.27 -9.62 3.54
CA GLN A 79 13.32 -10.34 2.87
C GLN A 79 14.62 -10.18 3.65
N LYS A 80 15.20 -11.30 4.06
CA LYS A 80 16.54 -11.33 4.65
C LYS A 80 17.59 -11.24 3.55
N ASN A 81 18.57 -10.37 3.72
CA ASN A 81 19.71 -10.27 2.85
C ASN A 81 20.93 -10.89 3.55
N ASP A 82 21.53 -11.89 2.96
CA ASP A 82 22.68 -12.61 3.52
C ASP A 82 24.03 -11.95 3.26
N THR A 83 24.04 -10.77 2.62
CA THR A 83 25.27 -9.98 2.51
C THR A 83 25.74 -9.53 3.89
N ASN A 84 27.06 -9.35 4.07
CA ASN A 84 27.69 -8.88 5.32
C ASN A 84 27.28 -7.46 5.73
N SER A 85 26.11 -7.01 5.32
CA SER A 85 25.52 -5.73 5.67
C SER A 85 24.94 -5.78 7.09
N GLU A 86 25.17 -4.73 7.85
CA GLU A 86 24.54 -4.53 9.15
C GLU A 86 22.99 -4.49 9.06
N PHE A 87 22.47 -4.05 7.92
CA PHE A 87 21.04 -3.96 7.64
C PHE A 87 20.56 -5.18 6.82
N LYS A 88 20.15 -6.23 7.52
CA LYS A 88 19.87 -7.54 6.92
C LYS A 88 18.41 -7.73 6.50
N TYR A 89 17.48 -6.98 7.09
CA TYR A 89 16.04 -7.21 6.90
C TYR A 89 15.43 -6.09 6.10
N ARG A 90 14.92 -6.43 4.93
CA ARG A 90 14.25 -5.51 4.01
C ARG A 90 12.74 -5.74 4.05
N VAL A 91 11.99 -4.69 4.33
CA VAL A 91 10.53 -4.71 4.23
C VAL A 91 10.13 -4.27 2.82
N ARG A 92 9.46 -5.15 2.10
CA ARG A 92 9.12 -4.99 0.69
C ARG A 92 7.63 -5.22 0.45
N TYR A 93 7.13 -4.62 -0.62
CA TYR A 93 5.75 -4.76 -1.07
C TYR A 93 5.65 -4.82 -2.58
N GLY A 94 4.81 -5.76 -3.05
CA GLY A 94 4.31 -5.85 -4.42
C GLY A 94 5.31 -6.35 -5.46
N ASN A 95 4.73 -6.78 -6.56
CA ASN A 95 5.42 -7.16 -7.80
C ASN A 95 4.77 -6.40 -8.94
N PHE A 96 5.41 -5.34 -9.40
CA PHE A 96 4.89 -4.46 -10.44
C PHE A 96 5.63 -4.75 -11.75
N SER A 97 4.90 -4.88 -12.82
CA SER A 97 5.47 -4.98 -14.17
C SER A 97 5.94 -3.62 -14.69
N ASN A 98 5.37 -2.54 -14.17
CA ASN A 98 5.67 -1.16 -14.54
C ASN A 98 6.24 -0.40 -13.34
N ARG A 99 7.36 0.31 -13.57
CA ARG A 99 8.02 1.11 -12.54
C ARG A 99 7.17 2.30 -12.08
N ASP A 100 6.40 2.90 -12.98
CA ASP A 100 5.58 4.07 -12.67
C ASP A 100 4.43 3.74 -11.71
N ASP A 101 3.85 2.55 -11.82
CA ASP A 101 2.83 2.06 -10.89
C ASP A 101 3.40 1.84 -9.50
N ALA A 102 4.60 1.25 -9.42
CA ALA A 102 5.32 1.13 -8.16
C ALA A 102 5.64 2.51 -7.56
N PHE A 103 6.02 3.46 -8.38
CA PHE A 103 6.35 4.82 -7.94
C PHE A 103 5.14 5.55 -7.35
N LYS A 104 4.00 5.50 -8.02
CA LYS A 104 2.74 6.11 -7.54
C LYS A 104 2.37 5.59 -6.15
N LEU A 105 2.46 4.28 -5.95
CA LEU A 105 2.15 3.67 -4.66
C LEU A 105 3.20 4.03 -3.60
N ALA A 106 4.48 4.06 -3.96
CA ALA A 106 5.55 4.48 -3.06
C ALA A 106 5.36 5.92 -2.55
N GLU A 107 4.95 6.84 -3.43
CA GLU A 107 4.62 8.22 -3.04
C GLU A 107 3.40 8.26 -2.10
N ASN A 108 2.38 7.46 -2.33
CA ASN A 108 1.23 7.36 -1.42
C ASN A 108 1.63 6.86 -0.03
N ILE A 109 2.49 5.84 0.04
CA ILE A 109 3.01 5.33 1.31
C ILE A 109 3.81 6.41 2.04
N LYS A 110 4.64 7.15 1.32
CA LYS A 110 5.42 8.26 1.89
C LYS A 110 4.52 9.35 2.48
N VAL A 111 3.52 9.78 1.74
CA VAL A 111 2.60 10.84 2.18
C VAL A 111 1.76 10.41 3.37
N LYS A 112 1.24 9.18 3.38
CA LYS A 112 0.31 8.70 4.40
C LYS A 112 1.00 8.13 5.64
N LEU A 113 2.12 7.45 5.47
CA LEU A 113 2.80 6.72 6.55
C LEU A 113 4.19 7.26 6.88
N GLY A 114 4.74 8.18 6.08
CA GLY A 114 6.02 8.81 6.32
C GLY A 114 7.24 7.96 5.98
N TYR A 115 7.09 6.80 5.33
CA TYR A 115 8.21 5.97 4.89
C TYR A 115 8.81 6.48 3.59
N ASN A 116 10.13 6.65 3.56
CA ASN A 116 10.86 6.90 2.32
C ASN A 116 11.07 5.58 1.58
N CYS A 117 10.23 5.35 0.58
CA CYS A 117 10.25 4.11 -0.19
C CYS A 117 11.27 4.17 -1.32
N TRP A 118 11.77 2.99 -1.67
CA TRP A 118 12.70 2.75 -2.76
C TRP A 118 12.12 1.74 -3.74
N ILE A 119 12.36 1.94 -5.03
CA ILE A 119 11.90 1.00 -6.05
C ILE A 119 13.10 0.19 -6.53
N ASP A 120 13.06 -1.11 -6.27
CA ASP A 120 14.05 -2.06 -6.72
C ASP A 120 13.56 -2.83 -7.95
N LYS A 121 14.44 -3.04 -8.91
CA LYS A 121 14.25 -3.97 -9.99
C LYS A 121 14.78 -5.34 -9.55
N THR A 122 13.94 -6.34 -9.62
CA THR A 122 14.27 -7.71 -9.21
C THR A 122 14.13 -8.64 -10.41
N GLU A 123 15.12 -9.48 -10.64
CA GLU A 123 15.06 -10.56 -11.64
C GLU A 123 14.31 -11.76 -11.07
N LEU A 124 13.61 -12.48 -11.96
CA LEU A 124 12.88 -13.70 -11.61
C LEU A 124 13.82 -14.91 -11.51
#